data_ecf9d394d425057c1890a8d172e40521
#
_entry.id   ecf9d394d425057c1890a8d172e40521
#
_cell.length_a   1.000
_cell.length_b   1.000
_cell.length_c   1.000
_cell.angle_alpha   90.00
_cell.angle_beta   90.00
_cell.angle_gamma   90.00
#
_symmetry.space_group_name_H-M   'P 1'
#
loop_
_entity.id
_entity.type
_entity.pdbx_description
1 polymer ?
#
loop_
_entity_poly.entity_id
_entity_poly.type
_entity_poly.pdbx_seq_one_letter_code
_entity_poly.pdbx_strand_id
1 'polypeptide(L)'
;MKRSVLVSGLLIAVLNGFGQCVPNQLYADSIYGVWPDTTENFASGVLNVFYSDTLNILVPMDAGLVDPDFSGINIDSVALTGVDNLPPGLAVICNSQTGATCTFLTDQLGCGLIEGTPTAAGVYDMTINVLAYALGGFAQVEQSFVGYRITIAEDNAGLHAISVNDPSDVRAVPNPVIGSTTFMFNLARATKARIQVFNLVGEKLWERTVAGKQGMNGQIFDAAELESGVYLYTVEAGGHTFTSRLVVN
;
A
#
# COMPACT_ATOMS: atom_id res chain seq x y z
N MET A 1 -1.32 -55.85 -36.84
CA MET A 1 -1.04 -55.34 -35.49
C MET A 1 -1.13 -53.82 -35.52
N LYS A 2 -2.27 -53.28 -35.06
CA LYS A 2 -2.48 -51.79 -34.97
C LYS A 2 -2.06 -51.34 -33.60
N ARG A 3 -1.06 -50.49 -33.47
CA ARG A 3 -0.65 -49.85 -32.23
C ARG A 3 -1.50 -48.59 -32.03
N SER A 4 -2.38 -48.62 -31.04
CA SER A 4 -3.08 -47.41 -30.54
C SER A 4 -2.14 -46.65 -29.66
N VAL A 5 -1.86 -45.39 -30.00
CA VAL A 5 -1.14 -44.41 -29.14
C VAL A 5 -2.20 -43.68 -28.35
N LEU A 6 -2.22 -43.91 -27.04
CA LEU A 6 -3.01 -43.15 -26.08
C LEU A 6 -2.26 -41.83 -25.78
N VAL A 7 -2.77 -40.72 -26.28
CA VAL A 7 -2.32 -39.39 -25.90
C VAL A 7 -3.05 -39.02 -24.61
N SER A 8 -2.32 -39.10 -23.50
CA SER A 8 -2.82 -38.66 -22.19
C SER A 8 -2.69 -37.11 -22.12
N GLY A 9 -3.82 -36.43 -22.30
CA GLY A 9 -3.88 -34.98 -22.15
C GLY A 9 -3.73 -34.57 -20.66
N LEU A 10 -2.61 -33.95 -20.32
CA LEU A 10 -2.38 -33.32 -19.00
C LEU A 10 -3.22 -32.05 -18.89
N LEU A 11 -4.33 -32.13 -18.16
CA LEU A 11 -5.17 -30.97 -17.83
C LEU A 11 -4.45 -30.16 -16.76
N ILE A 12 -3.78 -29.08 -17.14
CA ILE A 12 -3.20 -28.12 -16.20
C ILE A 12 -4.37 -27.29 -15.66
N ALA A 13 -4.84 -27.62 -14.47
CA ALA A 13 -5.73 -26.76 -13.70
C ALA A 13 -4.93 -25.53 -13.26
N VAL A 14 -5.19 -24.38 -13.87
CA VAL A 14 -4.69 -23.08 -13.38
C VAL A 14 -5.48 -22.78 -12.10
N LEU A 15 -4.89 -23.10 -10.95
CA LEU A 15 -5.37 -22.64 -9.66
C LEU A 15 -5.10 -21.12 -9.61
N ASN A 16 -6.15 -20.32 -9.80
CA ASN A 16 -6.14 -18.93 -9.42
C ASN A 16 -6.03 -18.89 -7.89
N GLY A 17 -4.82 -18.82 -7.37
CA GLY A 17 -4.58 -18.55 -5.97
C GLY A 17 -4.99 -17.09 -5.72
N PHE A 18 -6.18 -16.87 -5.17
CA PHE A 18 -6.48 -15.60 -4.52
C PHE A 18 -5.47 -15.42 -3.40
N GLY A 19 -4.78 -14.29 -3.36
CA GLY A 19 -3.81 -13.99 -2.31
C GLY A 19 -4.52 -14.03 -0.95
N GLN A 20 -4.16 -15.01 -0.13
CA GLN A 20 -4.62 -15.02 1.26
C GLN A 20 -3.75 -14.02 2.04
N CYS A 21 -4.37 -13.12 2.78
CA CYS A 21 -3.62 -12.26 3.68
C CYS A 21 -2.95 -13.09 4.79
N VAL A 22 -1.81 -12.60 5.27
CA VAL A 22 -1.14 -13.13 6.45
C VAL A 22 -1.27 -12.07 7.55
N PRO A 23 -1.86 -12.41 8.73
CA PRO A 23 -1.97 -11.45 9.81
C PRO A 23 -0.60 -10.93 10.26
N ASN A 24 -0.50 -9.62 10.47
CA ASN A 24 0.75 -9.01 10.93
C ASN A 24 0.97 -9.29 12.41
N GLN A 25 1.99 -10.08 12.72
CA GLN A 25 2.30 -10.53 14.09
C GLN A 25 2.67 -9.41 15.05
N LEU A 26 2.93 -8.21 14.60
CA LEU A 26 3.13 -7.03 15.46
C LEU A 26 1.90 -6.72 16.34
N TYR A 27 0.71 -7.13 15.88
CA TYR A 27 -0.54 -6.90 16.61
C TYR A 27 -0.98 -8.09 17.48
N ALA A 28 -0.23 -9.19 17.47
CA ALA A 28 -0.61 -10.40 18.22
C ALA A 28 -0.64 -10.21 19.76
N ASP A 29 0.20 -9.32 20.27
CA ASP A 29 0.27 -8.99 21.69
C ASP A 29 -0.64 -7.80 22.10
N SER A 30 -1.45 -7.29 21.18
CA SER A 30 -2.43 -6.24 21.45
C SER A 30 -3.60 -6.81 22.25
N ILE A 31 -4.33 -5.94 22.95
CA ILE A 31 -5.51 -6.38 23.72
C ILE A 31 -6.68 -6.68 22.77
N TYR A 32 -6.95 -5.79 21.85
CA TYR A 32 -7.91 -5.92 20.74
C TYR A 32 -7.72 -4.74 19.78
N GLY A 33 -8.30 -4.83 18.59
CA GLY A 33 -8.32 -3.70 17.66
C GLY A 33 -8.48 -4.08 16.20
N VAL A 34 -8.45 -3.03 15.39
CA VAL A 34 -8.45 -3.08 13.93
C VAL A 34 -7.28 -2.24 13.44
N TRP A 35 -6.42 -2.80 12.57
CA TRP A 35 -5.24 -2.11 12.04
C TRP A 35 -5.15 -2.22 10.51
N PRO A 36 -4.66 -1.17 9.80
CA PRO A 36 -4.19 0.07 10.40
C PRO A 36 -5.28 0.73 11.23
N ASP A 37 -4.91 1.49 12.26
CA ASP A 37 -5.88 2.23 13.05
C ASP A 37 -6.30 3.54 12.36
N THR A 38 -7.21 4.30 12.99
CA THR A 38 -7.72 5.55 12.43
C THR A 38 -6.71 6.69 12.43
N THR A 39 -5.54 6.54 13.07
CA THR A 39 -4.45 7.51 13.05
C THR A 39 -3.48 7.24 11.90
N GLU A 40 -3.20 5.97 11.59
CA GLU A 40 -2.38 5.56 10.45
C GLU A 40 -3.18 5.58 9.14
N ASN A 41 -4.40 5.04 9.19
CA ASN A 41 -5.26 4.80 8.04
C ASN A 41 -4.64 3.85 6.99
N PHE A 42 -5.43 3.52 5.97
CA PHE A 42 -4.98 2.69 4.86
C PHE A 42 -4.06 3.48 3.92
N ALA A 43 -3.17 2.76 3.25
CA ALA A 43 -2.29 3.34 2.23
C ALA A 43 -3.10 4.04 1.13
N SER A 44 -2.54 5.10 0.55
CA SER A 44 -3.16 5.75 -0.59
C SER A 44 -3.03 4.90 -1.85
N GLY A 45 -4.09 4.84 -2.65
CA GLY A 45 -4.12 4.21 -3.96
C GLY A 45 -4.06 5.21 -5.10
N VAL A 46 -4.00 4.69 -6.33
CA VAL A 46 -4.03 5.46 -7.58
C VAL A 46 -5.15 4.93 -8.47
N LEU A 47 -5.89 5.82 -9.12
CA LEU A 47 -6.96 5.49 -10.06
C LEU A 47 -6.46 4.53 -11.14
N ASN A 48 -7.24 3.50 -11.47
CA ASN A 48 -6.93 2.46 -12.46
C ASN A 48 -5.66 1.62 -12.19
N VAL A 49 -5.02 1.77 -11.04
CA VAL A 49 -3.88 0.94 -10.61
C VAL A 49 -4.36 -0.04 -9.55
N PHE A 50 -3.94 -1.31 -9.66
CA PHE A 50 -4.30 -2.32 -8.67
C PHE A 50 -3.84 -1.90 -7.28
N TYR A 51 -4.77 -1.91 -6.34
CA TYR A 51 -4.58 -1.58 -4.93
C TYR A 51 -4.71 -2.84 -4.10
N SER A 52 -3.91 -2.99 -3.08
CA SER A 52 -4.06 -4.03 -2.06
C SER A 52 -3.48 -3.53 -0.74
N ASP A 53 -4.27 -3.61 0.32
CA ASP A 53 -3.84 -3.31 1.68
C ASP A 53 -4.47 -4.29 2.66
N THR A 54 -3.86 -4.49 3.82
CA THR A 54 -4.26 -5.52 4.79
C THR A 54 -4.95 -4.90 6.00
N LEU A 55 -6.18 -5.31 6.22
CA LEU A 55 -6.92 -5.08 7.45
C LEU A 55 -6.61 -6.21 8.44
N ASN A 56 -6.07 -5.90 9.61
CA ASN A 56 -5.86 -6.87 10.69
C ASN A 56 -6.92 -6.66 11.77
N ILE A 57 -7.43 -7.76 12.33
CA ILE A 57 -8.50 -7.72 13.34
C ILE A 57 -8.12 -8.66 14.47
N LEU A 58 -8.17 -8.16 15.71
CA LEU A 58 -8.08 -8.94 16.93
C LEU A 58 -9.31 -8.65 17.79
N VAL A 59 -10.14 -9.67 17.99
CA VAL A 59 -11.39 -9.58 18.76
C VAL A 59 -11.13 -9.94 20.19
N PRO A 60 -11.50 -9.12 21.19
CA PRO A 60 -11.33 -9.47 22.60
C PRO A 60 -12.38 -10.49 23.03
N MET A 61 -12.07 -11.30 24.05
CA MET A 61 -13.06 -12.19 24.63
C MET A 61 -14.11 -11.43 25.47
N ASP A 62 -13.70 -10.45 26.28
CA ASP A 62 -14.64 -9.66 27.10
C ASP A 62 -15.14 -8.45 26.30
N ALA A 63 -16.45 -8.40 26.07
CA ALA A 63 -17.11 -7.28 25.39
C ALA A 63 -16.94 -5.95 26.14
N GLY A 64 -16.76 -5.98 27.47
CA GLY A 64 -16.51 -4.81 28.31
C GLY A 64 -15.23 -4.05 27.96
N LEU A 65 -14.29 -4.67 27.25
CA LEU A 65 -13.09 -3.98 26.74
C LEU A 65 -13.43 -3.03 25.58
N VAL A 66 -14.49 -3.34 24.81
CA VAL A 66 -14.95 -2.51 23.68
C VAL A 66 -16.00 -1.50 24.16
N ASP A 67 -16.96 -1.96 24.97
CA ASP A 67 -18.01 -1.14 25.55
C ASP A 67 -18.26 -1.58 27.02
N PRO A 68 -17.98 -0.70 28.00
CA PRO A 68 -18.13 -1.00 29.42
C PRO A 68 -19.54 -1.49 29.85
N ASP A 69 -20.57 -1.13 29.08
CA ASP A 69 -21.96 -1.55 29.37
C ASP A 69 -22.16 -3.07 29.16
N PHE A 70 -21.26 -3.74 28.45
CA PHE A 70 -21.24 -5.17 28.20
C PHE A 70 -20.17 -5.93 29.01
N SER A 71 -19.67 -5.36 30.09
CA SER A 71 -18.65 -5.99 30.94
C SER A 71 -19.08 -7.36 31.43
N GLY A 72 -18.20 -8.36 31.31
CA GLY A 72 -18.46 -9.75 31.73
C GLY A 72 -19.27 -10.57 30.72
N ILE A 73 -19.59 -10.01 29.55
CA ILE A 73 -20.18 -10.76 28.42
C ILE A 73 -19.05 -11.22 27.52
N ASN A 74 -18.94 -12.53 27.31
CA ASN A 74 -17.96 -13.08 26.38
C ASN A 74 -18.48 -13.01 24.95
N ILE A 75 -17.65 -12.44 24.09
CA ILE A 75 -17.82 -12.49 22.63
C ILE A 75 -17.36 -13.84 22.13
N ASP A 76 -18.12 -14.50 21.29
CA ASP A 76 -17.74 -15.76 20.65
C ASP A 76 -16.96 -15.51 19.35
N SER A 77 -17.46 -14.57 18.56
CA SER A 77 -16.87 -14.18 17.26
C SER A 77 -17.43 -12.84 16.78
N VAL A 78 -16.75 -12.23 15.82
CA VAL A 78 -17.21 -11.02 15.12
C VAL A 78 -17.18 -11.25 13.61
N ALA A 79 -18.32 -11.05 12.96
CA ALA A 79 -18.42 -11.07 11.51
C ALA A 79 -18.30 -9.65 10.93
N LEU A 80 -17.42 -9.44 9.97
CA LEU A 80 -17.42 -8.24 9.14
C LEU A 80 -18.62 -8.31 8.18
N THR A 81 -19.59 -7.43 8.37
CA THR A 81 -20.83 -7.42 7.56
C THR A 81 -20.74 -6.51 6.33
N GLY A 82 -19.82 -5.53 6.38
CA GLY A 82 -19.56 -4.65 5.25
C GLY A 82 -18.64 -3.50 5.58
N VAL A 83 -18.22 -2.80 4.55
CA VAL A 83 -17.49 -1.54 4.65
C VAL A 83 -18.24 -0.51 3.81
N ASP A 84 -18.83 0.49 4.46
CA ASP A 84 -19.50 1.56 3.77
C ASP A 84 -18.49 2.55 3.19
N ASN A 85 -18.88 3.16 2.08
CA ASN A 85 -18.07 4.15 1.35
C ASN A 85 -16.67 3.64 0.94
N LEU A 86 -16.55 2.34 0.67
CA LEU A 86 -15.35 1.77 0.07
C LEU A 86 -15.14 2.38 -1.34
N PRO A 87 -13.89 2.74 -1.73
CA PRO A 87 -13.64 3.24 -3.09
C PRO A 87 -14.20 2.31 -4.16
N PRO A 88 -14.92 2.83 -5.17
CA PRO A 88 -15.48 2.01 -6.24
C PRO A 88 -14.40 1.20 -6.95
N GLY A 89 -14.64 -0.11 -7.15
CA GLY A 89 -13.67 -1.04 -7.73
C GLY A 89 -12.81 -1.78 -6.72
N LEU A 90 -12.90 -1.44 -5.42
CA LEU A 90 -12.29 -2.22 -4.35
C LEU A 90 -13.32 -3.15 -3.70
N ALA A 91 -12.82 -4.25 -3.15
CA ALA A 91 -13.60 -5.21 -2.37
C ALA A 91 -12.81 -5.67 -1.14
N VAL A 92 -13.52 -6.14 -0.12
CA VAL A 92 -12.90 -6.79 1.04
C VAL A 92 -12.91 -8.30 0.83
N ILE A 93 -11.73 -8.92 0.95
CA ILE A 93 -11.54 -10.36 0.87
C ILE A 93 -10.95 -10.83 2.19
N CYS A 94 -11.70 -11.64 2.93
CA CYS A 94 -11.28 -12.07 4.26
C CYS A 94 -10.53 -13.41 4.21
N ASN A 95 -9.52 -13.51 5.07
CA ASN A 95 -8.94 -14.76 5.49
C ASN A 95 -9.28 -14.96 6.98
N SER A 96 -10.50 -15.44 7.23
CA SER A 96 -10.99 -15.69 8.58
C SER A 96 -10.75 -17.13 9.00
N GLN A 97 -10.69 -17.36 10.32
CA GLN A 97 -10.49 -18.70 10.89
C GLN A 97 -11.67 -19.65 10.59
N THR A 98 -12.83 -19.11 10.25
CA THR A 98 -14.04 -19.88 9.93
C THR A 98 -14.19 -20.19 8.43
N GLY A 99 -13.32 -19.63 7.59
CA GLY A 99 -13.12 -20.02 6.19
C GLY A 99 -14.10 -19.44 5.16
N ALA A 100 -15.28 -18.97 5.50
CA ALA A 100 -16.25 -18.62 4.46
C ALA A 100 -16.96 -17.26 4.61
N THR A 101 -16.94 -16.62 5.76
CA THR A 101 -17.89 -15.54 6.06
C THR A 101 -17.28 -14.31 6.72
N CYS A 102 -16.02 -14.01 6.50
CA CYS A 102 -15.39 -12.86 7.18
C CYS A 102 -15.65 -12.84 8.70
N THR A 103 -15.67 -14.00 9.34
CA THR A 103 -15.94 -14.14 10.78
C THR A 103 -14.67 -14.47 11.51
N PHE A 104 -14.31 -13.62 12.48
CA PHE A 104 -13.09 -13.69 13.24
C PHE A 104 -13.40 -14.18 14.65
N LEU A 105 -12.66 -15.18 15.10
CA LEU A 105 -12.80 -15.73 16.46
C LEU A 105 -12.09 -14.84 17.47
N THR A 106 -12.53 -14.88 18.73
CA THR A 106 -11.90 -14.15 19.84
C THR A 106 -10.49 -14.65 20.12
N ASP A 107 -9.63 -13.75 20.59
CA ASP A 107 -8.22 -13.99 20.94
C ASP A 107 -7.38 -14.58 19.79
N GLN A 108 -7.84 -14.44 18.55
CA GLN A 108 -7.12 -14.87 17.36
C GLN A 108 -6.97 -13.72 16.36
N LEU A 109 -5.73 -13.40 16.06
CA LEU A 109 -5.44 -12.38 15.06
C LEU A 109 -5.85 -12.89 13.67
N GLY A 110 -6.77 -12.19 13.04
CA GLY A 110 -7.24 -12.42 11.69
C GLY A 110 -6.85 -11.30 10.73
N CYS A 111 -7.09 -11.51 9.45
CA CYS A 111 -6.89 -10.48 8.45
C CYS A 111 -7.89 -10.52 7.31
N GLY A 112 -8.03 -9.40 6.62
CA GLY A 112 -8.70 -9.24 5.35
C GLY A 112 -7.85 -8.38 4.42
N LEU A 113 -8.05 -8.53 3.11
CA LEU A 113 -7.49 -7.64 2.10
C LEU A 113 -8.57 -6.67 1.65
N ILE A 114 -8.22 -5.41 1.54
CA ILE A 114 -8.97 -4.44 0.74
C ILE A 114 -8.23 -4.36 -0.58
N GLU A 115 -8.79 -4.95 -1.63
CA GLU A 115 -8.09 -5.02 -2.91
C GLU A 115 -9.01 -4.81 -4.12
N GLY A 116 -8.41 -4.46 -5.23
CA GLY A 116 -9.07 -4.24 -6.51
C GLY A 116 -8.43 -3.11 -7.30
N THR A 117 -9.11 -2.69 -8.35
CA THR A 117 -8.66 -1.55 -9.15
C THR A 117 -9.66 -0.42 -8.98
N PRO A 118 -9.32 0.67 -8.26
CA PRO A 118 -10.26 1.76 -8.02
C PRO A 118 -10.61 2.47 -9.32
N THR A 119 -11.92 2.74 -9.51
CA THR A 119 -12.45 3.35 -10.73
C THR A 119 -12.83 4.82 -10.57
N ALA A 120 -12.65 5.40 -9.39
CA ALA A 120 -12.86 6.81 -9.12
C ALA A 120 -11.81 7.33 -8.14
N ALA A 121 -11.23 8.49 -8.44
CA ALA A 121 -10.36 9.20 -7.52
C ALA A 121 -11.18 9.93 -6.45
N GLY A 122 -10.60 10.14 -5.28
CA GLY A 122 -11.26 10.84 -4.18
C GLY A 122 -10.72 10.46 -2.82
N VAL A 123 -11.30 11.07 -1.80
CA VAL A 123 -11.07 10.74 -0.39
C VAL A 123 -12.32 10.01 0.12
N TYR A 124 -12.13 8.80 0.62
CA TYR A 124 -13.20 7.93 1.05
C TYR A 124 -13.08 7.71 2.57
N ASP A 125 -13.94 8.37 3.33
CA ASP A 125 -14.09 8.14 4.75
C ASP A 125 -15.02 6.93 4.94
N MET A 126 -14.46 5.83 5.41
CA MET A 126 -15.12 4.54 5.47
C MET A 126 -15.67 4.25 6.86
N THR A 127 -16.71 3.42 6.89
CA THR A 127 -17.25 2.82 8.11
C THR A 127 -17.17 1.30 8.00
N ILE A 128 -16.53 0.67 8.98
CA ILE A 128 -16.42 -0.79 9.07
C ILE A 128 -17.58 -1.28 9.94
N ASN A 129 -18.47 -2.07 9.34
CA ASN A 129 -19.65 -2.62 10.02
C ASN A 129 -19.40 -4.08 10.41
N VAL A 130 -19.68 -4.40 11.63
CA VAL A 130 -19.51 -5.75 12.18
C VAL A 130 -20.74 -6.20 12.95
N LEU A 131 -20.90 -7.51 13.06
CA LEU A 131 -21.88 -8.19 13.89
C LEU A 131 -21.16 -9.06 14.89
N ALA A 132 -21.23 -8.70 16.17
CA ALA A 132 -20.67 -9.50 17.25
C ALA A 132 -21.68 -10.56 17.69
N TYR A 133 -21.18 -11.78 17.89
CA TYR A 133 -21.93 -12.92 18.43
C TYR A 133 -21.44 -13.22 19.83
N ALA A 134 -22.37 -13.44 20.75
CA ALA A 134 -22.11 -13.76 22.14
C ALA A 134 -23.07 -14.84 22.63
N LEU A 135 -22.77 -15.43 23.80
CA LEU A 135 -23.58 -16.44 24.47
C LEU A 135 -23.89 -17.65 23.59
N GLY A 136 -22.91 -18.17 22.87
CA GLY A 136 -23.09 -19.28 21.94
C GLY A 136 -23.89 -18.89 20.68
N GLY A 137 -23.85 -17.61 20.28
CA GLY A 137 -24.54 -17.08 19.12
C GLY A 137 -26.00 -16.66 19.39
N PHE A 138 -26.49 -16.76 20.62
CA PHE A 138 -27.86 -16.36 20.98
C PHE A 138 -28.04 -14.85 21.07
N ALA A 139 -26.97 -14.12 21.40
CA ALA A 139 -26.96 -12.66 21.40
C ALA A 139 -26.16 -12.14 20.19
N GLN A 140 -26.69 -11.12 19.56
CA GLN A 140 -26.07 -10.47 18.39
C GLN A 140 -26.11 -8.96 18.59
N VAL A 141 -24.99 -8.29 18.36
CA VAL A 141 -24.86 -6.83 18.49
C VAL A 141 -24.18 -6.29 17.26
N GLU A 142 -24.82 -5.35 16.57
CA GLU A 142 -24.24 -4.60 15.47
C GLU A 142 -23.37 -3.48 16.02
N GLN A 143 -22.17 -3.31 15.45
CA GLN A 143 -21.24 -2.25 15.80
C GLN A 143 -20.64 -1.66 14.53
N SER A 144 -20.44 -0.35 14.53
CA SER A 144 -19.84 0.38 13.43
C SER A 144 -18.63 1.17 13.88
N PHE A 145 -17.50 0.99 13.19
CA PHE A 145 -16.27 1.70 13.45
C PHE A 145 -16.04 2.74 12.35
N VAL A 146 -15.97 4.01 12.75
CA VAL A 146 -15.79 5.17 11.86
C VAL A 146 -14.36 5.72 11.95
N GLY A 147 -14.01 6.60 11.02
CA GLY A 147 -12.73 7.31 11.05
C GLY A 147 -11.63 6.68 10.18
N TYR A 148 -11.93 5.58 9.51
CA TYR A 148 -11.03 4.97 8.53
C TYR A 148 -11.09 5.72 7.21
N ARG A 149 -9.95 5.80 6.51
CA ARG A 149 -9.85 6.53 5.25
C ARG A 149 -8.97 5.82 4.25
N ILE A 150 -9.39 5.86 2.97
CA ILE A 150 -8.55 5.59 1.81
C ILE A 150 -8.59 6.81 0.90
N THR A 151 -7.41 7.25 0.43
CA THR A 151 -7.30 8.29 -0.60
C THR A 151 -6.89 7.64 -1.91
N ILE A 152 -7.69 7.83 -2.95
CA ILE A 152 -7.37 7.41 -4.31
C ILE A 152 -6.98 8.66 -5.09
N ALA A 153 -5.69 8.76 -5.42
CA ALA A 153 -5.17 9.82 -6.25
C ALA A 153 -5.60 9.60 -7.71
N GLU A 154 -5.76 10.68 -8.47
CA GLU A 154 -5.97 10.57 -9.91
C GLU A 154 -4.75 9.87 -10.56
N ASP A 155 -5.02 9.00 -11.54
CA ASP A 155 -3.96 8.49 -12.41
C ASP A 155 -3.54 9.61 -13.37
N ASN A 156 -2.54 10.35 -12.96
CA ASN A 156 -1.92 11.37 -13.79
C ASN A 156 -0.96 10.76 -14.84
N ALA A 157 -1.26 9.57 -15.37
CA ALA A 157 -0.51 8.96 -16.48
C ALA A 157 -0.66 9.74 -17.79
N GLY A 158 -1.42 10.82 -17.78
CA GLY A 158 -1.55 11.72 -18.92
C GLY A 158 -1.44 13.17 -18.47
N LEU A 159 -0.29 13.77 -18.66
CA LEU A 159 -0.01 15.18 -18.40
C LEU A 159 -0.21 15.55 -16.90
N HIS A 160 0.79 15.29 -16.06
CA HIS A 160 1.01 16.21 -14.97
C HIS A 160 0.93 17.62 -15.57
N ALA A 161 -0.15 18.33 -15.27
CA ALA A 161 -0.11 19.77 -15.33
C ALA A 161 1.04 20.13 -14.41
N ILE A 162 2.19 20.44 -15.03
CA ILE A 162 3.45 20.72 -14.37
C ILE A 162 3.17 21.85 -13.39
N SER A 163 2.83 21.52 -12.16
CA SER A 163 2.80 22.50 -11.08
C SER A 163 4.24 22.85 -10.86
N VAL A 164 4.59 24.03 -11.32
CA VAL A 164 5.94 24.59 -11.42
C VAL A 164 6.66 24.64 -10.08
N ASN A 165 6.02 24.17 -9.01
CA ASN A 165 6.50 24.17 -7.63
C ASN A 165 6.35 22.81 -6.92
N ASP A 166 6.04 21.70 -7.63
CA ASP A 166 5.90 20.39 -6.98
C ASP A 166 7.27 19.67 -6.97
N PRO A 167 7.81 19.38 -5.77
CA PRO A 167 9.05 18.62 -5.62
C PRO A 167 8.98 17.18 -6.14
N SER A 168 7.79 16.64 -6.39
CA SER A 168 7.58 15.26 -6.86
C SER A 168 8.12 15.00 -8.26
N ASP A 169 8.45 16.01 -9.03
CA ASP A 169 9.00 15.88 -10.38
C ASP A 169 10.51 15.60 -10.43
N VAL A 170 11.16 15.30 -9.30
CA VAL A 170 12.57 14.88 -9.25
C VAL A 170 12.65 13.38 -9.04
N ARG A 171 13.09 12.65 -10.06
CA ARG A 171 13.18 11.18 -10.02
C ARG A 171 14.37 10.63 -10.78
N ALA A 172 14.86 9.48 -10.37
CA ALA A 172 15.83 8.68 -11.12
C ALA A 172 15.10 7.58 -11.90
N VAL A 173 15.36 7.44 -13.17
CA VAL A 173 14.71 6.43 -14.04
C VAL A 173 15.76 5.76 -14.94
N PRO A 174 15.94 4.45 -14.81
CA PRO A 174 15.37 3.51 -13.85
C PRO A 174 15.88 3.68 -12.41
N ASN A 175 15.08 3.27 -11.43
CA ASN A 175 15.50 3.09 -10.05
C ASN A 175 14.71 1.88 -9.48
N PRO A 176 15.32 0.71 -9.18
CA PRO A 176 16.78 0.48 -9.09
C PRO A 176 17.56 0.63 -10.38
N VAL A 177 18.86 0.99 -10.23
CA VAL A 177 19.79 1.24 -11.32
C VAL A 177 20.58 -0.02 -11.62
N ILE A 178 20.73 -0.37 -12.91
CA ILE A 178 21.70 -1.32 -13.43
C ILE A 178 22.53 -0.57 -14.48
N GLY A 179 23.77 -0.28 -14.16
CA GLY A 179 24.69 0.49 -15.00
C GLY A 179 24.41 1.99 -14.99
N SER A 180 23.34 2.49 -15.58
CA SER A 180 23.04 3.92 -15.65
C SER A 180 21.59 4.26 -15.37
N THR A 181 21.35 5.49 -14.91
CA THR A 181 20.03 6.09 -14.72
C THR A 181 19.99 7.52 -15.23
N THR A 182 18.80 8.06 -15.40
CA THR A 182 18.61 9.47 -15.71
C THR A 182 17.91 10.17 -14.56
N PHE A 183 18.56 11.17 -13.98
CA PHE A 183 17.91 12.09 -13.06
C PHE A 183 17.02 13.04 -13.87
N MET A 184 15.72 12.87 -13.73
CA MET A 184 14.71 13.69 -14.35
C MET A 184 14.23 14.74 -13.35
N PHE A 185 14.09 15.98 -13.79
CA PHE A 185 13.62 17.09 -12.96
C PHE A 185 12.96 18.16 -13.80
N ASN A 186 11.98 18.82 -13.22
CA ASN A 186 11.23 19.87 -13.88
C ASN A 186 11.64 21.26 -13.37
N LEU A 187 11.78 22.22 -14.27
CA LEU A 187 12.16 23.59 -13.96
C LEU A 187 11.08 24.58 -14.39
N ALA A 188 10.68 25.44 -13.48
CA ALA A 188 9.75 26.54 -13.72
C ALA A 188 10.25 27.54 -14.77
N ARG A 189 11.54 27.70 -14.83
CA ARG A 189 12.25 28.61 -15.73
C ARG A 189 13.64 28.09 -16.03
N ALA A 190 14.25 28.52 -17.11
CA ALA A 190 15.63 28.20 -17.39
C ALA A 190 16.54 28.68 -16.25
N THR A 191 17.26 27.76 -15.63
CA THR A 191 18.20 28.01 -14.53
C THR A 191 19.25 26.92 -14.45
N LYS A 192 20.33 27.16 -13.71
CA LYS A 192 21.30 26.10 -13.40
C LYS A 192 20.70 25.14 -12.38
N ALA A 193 20.87 23.84 -12.64
CA ALA A 193 20.56 22.77 -11.71
C ALA A 193 21.85 22.07 -11.31
N ARG A 194 22.04 21.84 -10.01
CA ARG A 194 23.15 21.09 -9.45
C ARG A 194 22.61 19.74 -8.94
N ILE A 195 23.19 18.66 -9.45
CA ILE A 195 22.79 17.30 -9.11
C ILE A 195 23.96 16.66 -8.37
N GLN A 196 23.70 16.01 -7.25
CA GLN A 196 24.72 15.39 -6.40
C GLN A 196 24.25 14.01 -5.96
N VAL A 197 25.19 13.07 -5.79
CA VAL A 197 24.95 11.72 -5.25
C VAL A 197 25.83 11.53 -4.02
N PHE A 198 25.25 10.97 -2.96
CA PHE A 198 25.88 10.77 -1.66
C PHE A 198 25.71 9.30 -1.21
N ASN A 199 26.66 8.80 -0.44
CA ASN A 199 26.44 7.59 0.34
C ASN A 199 25.62 7.90 1.61
N LEU A 200 25.26 6.86 2.37
CA LEU A 200 24.42 7.02 3.58
C LEU A 200 25.14 7.73 4.74
N VAL A 201 26.46 7.87 4.71
CA VAL A 201 27.21 8.66 5.71
C VAL A 201 27.38 10.12 5.29
N GLY A 202 26.78 10.52 4.15
CA GLY A 202 26.77 11.92 3.67
C GLY A 202 28.03 12.32 2.88
N GLU A 203 28.89 11.36 2.50
CA GLU A 203 30.00 11.63 1.61
C GLU A 203 29.51 11.83 0.18
N LYS A 204 29.92 12.92 -0.46
CA LYS A 204 29.58 13.20 -1.85
C LYS A 204 30.44 12.39 -2.80
N LEU A 205 29.77 11.52 -3.58
CA LEU A 205 30.43 10.63 -4.53
C LEU A 205 30.45 11.21 -5.95
N TRP A 206 29.45 12.02 -6.29
CA TRP A 206 29.33 12.60 -7.62
C TRP A 206 28.60 13.94 -7.60
N GLU A 207 28.97 14.82 -8.51
CA GLU A 207 28.32 16.12 -8.69
C GLU A 207 28.34 16.56 -10.15
N ARG A 208 27.25 17.15 -10.61
CA ARG A 208 27.18 17.81 -11.91
C ARG A 208 26.27 19.02 -11.87
N THR A 209 26.72 20.10 -12.49
CA THR A 209 25.88 21.29 -12.73
C THR A 209 25.54 21.37 -14.20
N VAL A 210 24.26 21.50 -14.51
CA VAL A 210 23.73 21.60 -15.87
C VAL A 210 22.94 22.87 -16.07
N ALA A 211 22.95 23.41 -17.29
CA ALA A 211 22.07 24.49 -17.68
C ALA A 211 20.71 23.90 -18.04
N GLY A 212 19.74 23.99 -17.11
CA GLY A 212 18.40 23.49 -17.33
C GLY A 212 17.53 24.45 -18.11
N LYS A 213 16.62 23.89 -18.89
CA LYS A 213 15.58 24.63 -19.64
C LYS A 213 14.27 24.61 -18.85
N GLN A 214 13.37 25.54 -19.16
CA GLN A 214 11.99 25.44 -18.66
C GLN A 214 11.35 24.13 -19.08
N GLY A 215 10.63 23.47 -18.17
CA GLY A 215 10.03 22.16 -18.36
C GLY A 215 10.95 21.02 -17.92
N MET A 216 10.69 19.82 -18.44
CA MET A 216 11.40 18.60 -18.06
C MET A 216 12.84 18.59 -18.58
N ASN A 217 13.76 18.26 -17.69
CA ASN A 217 15.19 18.09 -17.96
C ASN A 217 15.61 16.68 -17.54
N GLY A 218 16.71 16.19 -18.14
CA GLY A 218 17.30 14.89 -17.82
C GLY A 218 18.81 14.97 -17.79
N GLN A 219 19.42 14.36 -16.75
CA GLN A 219 20.87 14.19 -16.66
C GLN A 219 21.19 12.72 -16.46
N ILE A 220 21.90 12.14 -17.41
CA ILE A 220 22.39 10.75 -17.31
C ILE A 220 23.47 10.66 -16.24
N PHE A 221 23.35 9.66 -15.41
CA PHE A 221 24.32 9.29 -14.39
C PHE A 221 24.72 7.83 -14.61
N ASP A 222 26.05 7.61 -14.71
CA ASP A 222 26.65 6.29 -14.77
C ASP A 222 26.95 5.81 -13.35
N ALA A 223 26.33 4.72 -12.95
CA ALA A 223 26.48 4.13 -11.63
C ALA A 223 27.43 2.91 -11.62
N ALA A 224 28.14 2.64 -12.75
CA ALA A 224 28.99 1.46 -12.89
C ALA A 224 30.17 1.42 -11.88
N GLU A 225 30.56 2.56 -11.34
CA GLU A 225 31.63 2.64 -10.32
C GLU A 225 31.09 2.56 -8.88
N LEU A 226 29.75 2.53 -8.69
CA LEU A 226 29.14 2.39 -7.39
C LEU A 226 28.91 0.91 -7.05
N GLU A 227 29.15 0.55 -5.82
CA GLU A 227 28.77 -0.76 -5.29
C GLU A 227 27.26 -0.89 -5.17
N SER A 228 26.73 -2.13 -5.23
CA SER A 228 25.29 -2.36 -4.99
C SER A 228 24.92 -1.87 -3.59
N GLY A 229 23.86 -1.05 -3.53
CA GLY A 229 23.48 -0.43 -2.26
C GLY A 229 22.48 0.71 -2.42
N VAL A 230 22.25 1.40 -1.31
CA VAL A 230 21.36 2.55 -1.22
C VAL A 230 22.18 3.82 -1.10
N TYR A 231 21.85 4.78 -1.94
CA TYR A 231 22.45 6.12 -2.01
C TYR A 231 21.37 7.18 -1.90
N LEU A 232 21.77 8.41 -1.65
CA LEU A 232 20.91 9.59 -1.73
C LEU A 232 21.36 10.44 -2.92
N TYR A 233 20.42 11.01 -3.62
CA TYR A 233 20.73 12.04 -4.61
C TYR A 233 19.95 13.32 -4.31
N THR A 234 20.54 14.44 -4.65
CA THR A 234 19.90 15.76 -4.54
C THR A 234 19.89 16.46 -5.89
N VAL A 235 18.83 17.23 -6.10
CA VAL A 235 18.75 18.19 -7.21
C VAL A 235 18.48 19.57 -6.62
N GLU A 236 19.41 20.50 -6.80
CA GLU A 236 19.28 21.87 -6.36
C GLU A 236 19.09 22.79 -7.56
N ALA A 237 17.99 23.51 -7.60
CA ALA A 237 17.68 24.48 -8.66
C ALA A 237 16.74 25.57 -8.15
N GLY A 238 16.96 26.81 -8.58
CA GLY A 238 16.08 27.94 -8.26
C GLY A 238 15.94 28.24 -6.76
N GLY A 239 16.91 27.85 -5.94
CA GLY A 239 16.89 28.05 -4.49
C GLY A 239 16.17 26.93 -3.71
N HIS A 240 15.76 25.86 -4.38
CA HIS A 240 15.14 24.67 -3.79
C HIS A 240 16.08 23.48 -3.93
N THR A 241 16.09 22.60 -2.92
CA THR A 241 16.85 21.35 -2.91
C THR A 241 15.89 20.20 -2.70
N PHE A 242 15.95 19.19 -3.59
CA PHE A 242 15.19 17.96 -3.49
C PHE A 242 16.15 16.81 -3.22
N THR A 243 15.77 15.93 -2.30
CA THR A 243 16.55 14.75 -1.95
C THR A 243 15.68 13.52 -2.11
N SER A 244 16.23 12.48 -2.74
CA SER A 244 15.54 11.20 -2.87
C SER A 244 16.54 10.05 -2.85
N ARG A 245 16.02 8.83 -2.78
CA ARG A 245 16.79 7.59 -2.69
C ARG A 245 17.12 7.04 -4.08
N LEU A 246 18.37 6.60 -4.25
CA LEU A 246 18.86 5.85 -5.41
C LEU A 246 19.25 4.45 -4.95
N VAL A 247 18.75 3.42 -5.59
CA VAL A 247 19.10 2.03 -5.34
C VAL A 247 19.92 1.55 -6.51
N VAL A 248 21.13 1.01 -6.26
CA VAL A 248 22.04 0.42 -7.25
C VAL A 248 22.08 -1.09 -7.03
N ASN A 249 21.84 -1.86 -8.09
CA ASN A 249 21.86 -3.33 -8.09
C ASN A 249 23.16 -3.87 -8.70
#